data_f7c87098a8fa1c985585a63f424419ee
#
_entry.id   f7c87098a8fa1c985585a63f424419ee
#
_cell.length_a   1.000
_cell.length_b   1.000
_cell.length_c   1.000
_cell.angle_alpha   90.00
_cell.angle_beta   90.00
_cell.angle_gamma   90.00
#
_symmetry.space_group_name_H-M   'P 1'
#
loop_
_entity.id
_entity.type
_entity.pdbx_description
1 polymer ?
#
loop_
_entity_poly.entity_id
_entity_poly.type
_entity_poly.pdbx_seq_one_letter_code
_entity_poly.pdbx_strand_id
1 'polypeptide(L)'
;MDKNFYNQASGAKLGWDPTWFGEKYFDDKLVRAVKKWQRIRKLAPDGLCGPMTFRRLWTERQAKIEGASRPEPLYSKHIVNNGVLVPIEWDKVVLWTDEGGVAARAGTYYSYAGRSQRKIRYFVNHWDVCLSSHMCARVLDKRGISVHFLIDNDGTIYQTLDMQHAAWHAGSSRANRASVGVEITNAHYLKYQDTYVEKGFGKRPVVEDAWVHGSKLDPFLGFYPKQLEALKALWKAIHGTTGIPYEAPLNQLGETSSGYEQNVAYGDFSGFVSHYHVSKKKSDCAGLDIKKLLEEVKNE
;
A
#
# COMPACT_ATOMS: atom_id res chain seq x y z
N MET A 1 -39.03 -1.47 -13.21
CA MET A 1 -37.81 -0.89 -12.59
C MET A 1 -36.75 -0.77 -13.68
N ASP A 2 -36.25 0.42 -13.92
CA ASP A 2 -35.13 0.63 -14.84
C ASP A 2 -33.85 0.08 -14.20
N LYS A 3 -33.29 -0.98 -14.81
CA LYS A 3 -32.13 -1.69 -14.28
C LYS A 3 -30.81 -0.92 -14.45
N ASN A 4 -30.73 -0.10 -15.51
CA ASN A 4 -29.56 0.73 -15.77
C ASN A 4 -29.46 1.83 -14.71
N PHE A 5 -30.57 2.51 -14.46
CA PHE A 5 -30.66 3.51 -13.38
C PHE A 5 -30.38 2.89 -11.99
N TYR A 6 -30.95 1.71 -11.70
CA TYR A 6 -30.69 1.02 -10.44
C TYR A 6 -29.20 0.71 -10.25
N ASN A 7 -28.56 0.13 -11.28
CA ASN A 7 -27.16 -0.21 -11.23
C ASN A 7 -26.26 1.02 -11.08
N GLN A 8 -26.59 2.12 -11.74
CA GLN A 8 -25.88 3.38 -11.60
C GLN A 8 -25.99 3.94 -10.17
N ALA A 9 -27.19 3.97 -9.61
CA ALA A 9 -27.41 4.40 -8.23
C ALA A 9 -26.72 3.49 -7.21
N SER A 10 -26.76 2.18 -7.44
CA SER A 10 -26.07 1.19 -6.62
C SER A 10 -24.55 1.37 -6.69
N GLY A 11 -24.00 1.61 -7.89
CA GLY A 11 -22.57 1.86 -8.09
C GLY A 11 -22.10 3.08 -7.30
N ALA A 12 -22.83 4.19 -7.43
CA ALA A 12 -22.55 5.42 -6.69
C ALA A 12 -22.60 5.21 -5.16
N LYS A 13 -23.60 4.44 -4.67
CA LYS A 13 -23.80 4.19 -3.24
C LYS A 13 -22.80 3.21 -2.65
N LEU A 14 -22.48 2.12 -3.37
CA LEU A 14 -21.68 1.00 -2.86
C LEU A 14 -20.22 1.07 -3.30
N GLY A 15 -19.86 1.96 -4.20
CA GLY A 15 -18.49 2.18 -4.65
C GLY A 15 -18.01 1.10 -5.64
N TRP A 16 -18.85 0.69 -6.58
CA TRP A 16 -18.49 -0.16 -7.69
C TRP A 16 -18.80 0.52 -9.03
N ASP A 17 -18.18 0.07 -10.10
CA ASP A 17 -18.36 0.59 -11.45
C ASP A 17 -18.52 -0.56 -12.47
N PRO A 18 -18.95 -0.27 -13.72
CA PRO A 18 -19.20 -1.28 -14.74
C PRO A 18 -18.00 -2.14 -15.08
N THR A 19 -16.76 -1.66 -14.89
CA THR A 19 -15.53 -2.42 -15.20
C THR A 19 -15.40 -3.66 -14.34
N TRP A 20 -16.07 -3.70 -13.19
CA TRP A 20 -16.12 -4.87 -12.31
C TRP A 20 -16.78 -6.08 -12.97
N PHE A 21 -17.56 -5.83 -14.02
CA PHE A 21 -18.22 -6.85 -14.83
C PHE A 21 -17.67 -6.90 -16.28
N GLY A 22 -16.56 -6.19 -16.56
CA GLY A 22 -15.95 -6.10 -17.88
C GLY A 22 -16.64 -5.15 -18.86
N GLU A 23 -17.49 -4.25 -18.36
CA GLU A 23 -18.24 -3.27 -19.17
C GLU A 23 -17.79 -1.84 -18.87
N LYS A 24 -18.07 -0.90 -19.80
CA LYS A 24 -17.64 0.50 -19.63
C LYS A 24 -18.76 1.43 -19.13
N TYR A 25 -20.03 1.07 -19.37
CA TYR A 25 -21.17 1.94 -19.15
C TYR A 25 -22.28 1.24 -18.38
N PHE A 26 -23.12 2.03 -17.69
CA PHE A 26 -24.35 1.54 -17.06
C PHE A 26 -25.46 1.43 -18.11
N ASP A 27 -25.40 0.36 -18.91
CA ASP A 27 -26.30 0.09 -20.02
C ASP A 27 -26.80 -1.37 -19.99
N ASP A 28 -27.55 -1.77 -21.03
CA ASP A 28 -28.08 -3.12 -21.14
C ASP A 28 -27.01 -4.21 -21.30
N LYS A 29 -25.79 -3.85 -21.73
CA LYS A 29 -24.67 -4.80 -21.77
C LYS A 29 -24.25 -5.13 -20.35
N LEU A 30 -24.13 -4.12 -19.50
CA LEU A 30 -23.84 -4.33 -18.07
C LEU A 30 -24.91 -5.20 -17.39
N VAL A 31 -26.20 -4.93 -17.64
CA VAL A 31 -27.29 -5.77 -17.08
C VAL A 31 -27.13 -7.23 -17.48
N ARG A 32 -26.77 -7.50 -18.74
CA ARG A 32 -26.49 -8.87 -19.22
C ARG A 32 -25.25 -9.47 -18.57
N ALA A 33 -24.18 -8.70 -18.42
CA ALA A 33 -22.96 -9.12 -17.75
C ALA A 33 -23.21 -9.46 -16.27
N VAL A 34 -23.93 -8.63 -15.55
CA VAL A 34 -24.36 -8.90 -14.16
C VAL A 34 -25.17 -10.18 -14.07
N LYS A 35 -26.16 -10.38 -14.95
CA LYS A 35 -26.96 -11.64 -15.00
C LYS A 35 -26.07 -12.88 -15.24
N LYS A 36 -25.16 -12.80 -16.20
CA LYS A 36 -24.21 -13.90 -16.47
C LYS A 36 -23.36 -14.21 -15.25
N TRP A 37 -22.81 -13.17 -14.61
CA TRP A 37 -22.01 -13.30 -13.41
C TRP A 37 -22.79 -13.92 -12.24
N GLN A 38 -24.04 -13.48 -12.02
CA GLN A 38 -24.94 -14.03 -10.99
C GLN A 38 -25.23 -15.52 -11.20
N ARG A 39 -25.53 -15.93 -12.45
CA ARG A 39 -25.78 -17.36 -12.79
C ARG A 39 -24.60 -18.26 -12.42
N ILE A 40 -23.39 -17.86 -12.79
CA ILE A 40 -22.16 -18.62 -12.51
C ILE A 40 -22.00 -18.83 -10.99
N ARG A 41 -22.48 -17.88 -10.17
CA ARG A 41 -22.35 -17.90 -8.71
C ARG A 41 -23.59 -18.37 -7.97
N LYS A 42 -24.53 -18.94 -8.70
CA LYS A 42 -25.81 -19.45 -8.16
C LYS A 42 -26.62 -18.40 -7.37
N LEU A 43 -26.51 -17.14 -7.78
CA LEU A 43 -27.35 -16.04 -7.31
C LEU A 43 -28.57 -15.88 -8.22
N ALA A 44 -29.63 -15.23 -7.73
CA ALA A 44 -30.78 -14.85 -8.56
C ALA A 44 -30.31 -13.95 -9.73
N PRO A 45 -30.48 -14.37 -11.00
CA PRO A 45 -29.91 -13.67 -12.14
C PRO A 45 -30.86 -12.54 -12.61
N ASP A 46 -31.13 -11.58 -11.75
CA ASP A 46 -31.99 -10.43 -12.01
C ASP A 46 -31.32 -9.30 -12.81
N GLY A 47 -29.99 -9.27 -12.85
CA GLY A 47 -29.18 -8.25 -13.50
C GLY A 47 -29.02 -6.98 -12.69
N LEU A 48 -29.29 -7.02 -11.38
CA LEU A 48 -29.14 -5.91 -10.46
C LEU A 48 -27.95 -6.17 -9.53
N CYS A 49 -26.97 -5.27 -9.53
CA CYS A 49 -25.89 -5.31 -8.55
C CYS A 49 -26.32 -4.64 -7.24
N GLY A 50 -27.28 -5.28 -6.56
CA GLY A 50 -27.73 -4.88 -5.23
C GLY A 50 -26.76 -5.35 -4.13
N PRO A 51 -27.10 -5.10 -2.84
CA PRO A 51 -26.21 -5.37 -1.71
C PRO A 51 -25.66 -6.81 -1.64
N MET A 52 -26.47 -7.83 -2.00
CA MET A 52 -26.03 -9.22 -2.00
C MET A 52 -25.04 -9.51 -3.13
N THR A 53 -25.36 -9.07 -4.34
CA THR A 53 -24.48 -9.21 -5.53
C THR A 53 -23.18 -8.45 -5.28
N PHE A 54 -23.27 -7.22 -4.79
CA PHE A 54 -22.10 -6.41 -4.44
C PHE A 54 -21.24 -7.10 -3.37
N ARG A 55 -21.83 -7.59 -2.26
CA ARG A 55 -21.07 -8.27 -1.21
C ARG A 55 -20.30 -9.47 -1.77
N ARG A 56 -20.95 -10.30 -2.56
CA ARG A 56 -20.31 -11.47 -3.17
C ARG A 56 -19.20 -11.09 -4.13
N LEU A 57 -19.46 -10.13 -5.03
CA LEU A 57 -18.47 -9.59 -5.96
C LEU A 57 -17.28 -9.00 -5.22
N TRP A 58 -17.56 -8.22 -4.18
CA TRP A 58 -16.55 -7.64 -3.32
C TRP A 58 -15.68 -8.71 -2.65
N THR A 59 -16.30 -9.74 -2.03
CA THR A 59 -15.58 -10.84 -1.39
C THR A 59 -14.69 -11.58 -2.39
N GLU A 60 -15.17 -11.86 -3.59
CA GLU A 60 -14.39 -12.51 -4.64
C GLU A 60 -13.21 -11.66 -5.10
N ARG A 61 -13.43 -10.37 -5.28
CA ARG A 61 -12.35 -9.42 -5.63
C ARG A 61 -11.28 -9.35 -4.54
N GLN A 62 -11.70 -9.33 -3.27
CA GLN A 62 -10.77 -9.30 -2.12
C GLN A 62 -10.06 -10.66 -1.91
N ALA A 63 -10.75 -11.76 -2.15
CA ALA A 63 -10.21 -13.10 -1.94
C ALA A 63 -9.38 -13.63 -3.12
N LYS A 64 -9.33 -12.89 -4.28
CA LYS A 64 -8.76 -13.41 -5.55
C LYS A 64 -9.36 -14.75 -5.96
N ILE A 65 -10.64 -15.00 -5.61
CA ILE A 65 -11.35 -16.21 -6.03
C ILE A 65 -11.59 -16.10 -7.53
N GLU A 66 -11.13 -17.12 -8.28
CA GLU A 66 -11.29 -17.21 -9.73
C GLU A 66 -12.73 -16.92 -10.16
N GLY A 67 -12.89 -16.08 -11.15
CA GLY A 67 -14.17 -15.81 -11.78
C GLY A 67 -14.58 -14.33 -11.93
N ALA A 68 -13.89 -13.40 -11.32
CA ALA A 68 -13.79 -12.05 -11.84
C ALA A 68 -12.39 -11.94 -12.46
N SER A 69 -12.27 -12.25 -13.74
CA SER A 69 -11.03 -12.01 -14.46
C SER A 69 -10.76 -10.50 -14.41
N ARG A 70 -9.96 -10.08 -13.42
CA ARG A 70 -9.20 -8.86 -13.58
C ARG A 70 -8.27 -9.15 -14.77
N PRO A 71 -8.21 -8.32 -15.80
CA PRO A 71 -7.00 -8.29 -16.59
C PRO A 71 -5.86 -8.10 -15.60
N GLU A 72 -4.78 -8.86 -15.74
CA GLU A 72 -3.57 -8.59 -14.96
C GLU A 72 -3.24 -7.12 -15.17
N PRO A 73 -2.98 -6.36 -14.10
CA PRO A 73 -2.63 -4.97 -14.26
C PRO A 73 -1.42 -4.91 -15.20
N LEU A 74 -1.45 -4.03 -16.19
CA LEU A 74 -0.27 -3.68 -16.96
C LEU A 74 0.72 -3.07 -15.97
N TYR A 75 1.72 -3.86 -15.56
CA TYR A 75 2.72 -3.42 -14.63
C TYR A 75 3.61 -2.35 -15.27
N SER A 76 3.74 -1.23 -14.61
CA SER A 76 4.76 -0.23 -14.95
C SER A 76 6.13 -0.70 -14.47
N LYS A 77 7.17 -0.33 -15.20
CA LYS A 77 8.57 -0.48 -14.75
C LYS A 77 9.14 0.85 -14.23
N HIS A 78 8.27 1.72 -13.79
CA HIS A 78 8.59 3.07 -13.37
C HIS A 78 7.78 3.46 -12.13
N ILE A 79 8.37 4.31 -11.31
CA ILE A 79 7.68 5.13 -10.33
C ILE A 79 7.68 6.59 -10.81
N VAL A 80 6.93 7.46 -10.16
CA VAL A 80 6.81 8.88 -10.57
C VAL A 80 7.37 9.79 -9.49
N ASN A 81 8.29 10.68 -9.88
CA ASN A 81 8.80 11.75 -9.04
C ASN A 81 8.79 13.08 -9.79
N ASN A 82 8.03 14.04 -9.31
CA ASN A 82 7.92 15.39 -9.91
C ASN A 82 7.50 15.32 -11.39
N GLY A 83 6.53 14.49 -11.71
CA GLY A 83 6.02 14.28 -13.07
C GLY A 83 6.95 13.49 -14.00
N VAL A 84 8.09 13.02 -13.50
CA VAL A 84 9.08 12.25 -14.28
C VAL A 84 8.98 10.76 -13.94
N LEU A 85 8.96 9.92 -14.97
CA LEU A 85 9.04 8.47 -14.84
C LEU A 85 10.47 8.07 -14.44
N VAL A 86 10.62 7.42 -13.29
CA VAL A 86 11.88 6.93 -12.74
C VAL A 86 11.91 5.41 -12.87
N PRO A 87 12.89 4.81 -13.55
CA PRO A 87 13.00 3.37 -13.67
C PRO A 87 13.11 2.69 -12.31
N ILE A 88 12.50 1.51 -12.17
CA ILE A 88 12.61 0.64 -11.00
C ILE A 88 12.86 -0.79 -11.46
N GLU A 89 13.82 -1.46 -10.84
CA GLU A 89 14.16 -2.86 -11.10
C GLU A 89 13.17 -3.80 -10.38
N TRP A 90 11.89 -3.68 -10.73
CA TRP A 90 10.81 -4.48 -10.19
C TRP A 90 9.69 -4.66 -11.20
N ASP A 91 9.22 -5.89 -11.37
CA ASP A 91 8.27 -6.21 -12.44
C ASP A 91 6.80 -5.87 -12.08
N LYS A 92 6.48 -5.65 -10.81
CA LYS A 92 5.11 -5.48 -10.34
C LYS A 92 4.88 -4.09 -9.75
N VAL A 93 4.79 -3.07 -10.60
CA VAL A 93 4.47 -1.69 -10.19
C VAL A 93 3.17 -1.24 -10.84
N VAL A 94 2.26 -0.68 -10.06
CA VAL A 94 0.97 -0.13 -10.50
C VAL A 94 0.91 1.33 -10.07
N LEU A 95 0.79 2.24 -11.01
CA LEU A 95 0.64 3.67 -10.74
C LEU A 95 -0.82 4.01 -10.47
N TRP A 96 -1.07 5.12 -9.79
CA TRP A 96 -2.44 5.60 -9.51
C TRP A 96 -3.26 5.92 -10.76
N THR A 97 -2.60 6.09 -11.91
CA THR A 97 -3.22 6.32 -13.22
C THR A 97 -3.51 5.04 -13.99
N ASP A 98 -2.94 3.90 -13.56
CA ASP A 98 -3.06 2.63 -14.25
C ASP A 98 -4.39 1.93 -13.94
N GLU A 99 -4.80 1.01 -14.79
CA GLU A 99 -5.93 0.15 -14.50
C GLU A 99 -5.67 -0.68 -13.24
N GLY A 100 -6.57 -0.61 -12.27
CA GLY A 100 -6.38 -1.24 -10.96
C GLY A 100 -5.50 -0.45 -10.00
N GLY A 101 -5.01 0.71 -10.40
CA GLY A 101 -4.27 1.64 -9.55
C GLY A 101 -5.11 2.20 -8.41
N VAL A 102 -4.42 2.71 -7.41
CA VAL A 102 -5.01 3.30 -6.20
C VAL A 102 -4.51 4.72 -6.04
N ALA A 103 -5.39 5.70 -6.13
CA ALA A 103 -5.04 7.11 -5.96
C ALA A 103 -5.27 7.60 -4.53
N ALA A 104 -4.33 8.36 -3.99
CA ALA A 104 -4.57 9.15 -2.78
C ALA A 104 -5.62 10.22 -3.06
N ARG A 105 -6.61 10.36 -2.16
CA ARG A 105 -7.70 11.33 -2.32
C ARG A 105 -7.19 12.77 -2.17
N ALA A 106 -7.65 13.66 -3.02
CA ALA A 106 -7.39 15.09 -2.87
C ALA A 106 -7.80 15.60 -1.46
N GLY A 107 -6.95 16.40 -0.86
CA GLY A 107 -7.14 16.90 0.51
C GLY A 107 -6.60 15.98 1.61
N THR A 108 -5.91 14.86 1.26
CA THR A 108 -5.22 13.99 2.20
C THR A 108 -3.68 14.10 2.12
N TYR A 109 -3.17 15.09 1.40
CA TYR A 109 -1.75 15.41 1.24
C TYR A 109 -1.55 16.90 1.00
N TYR A 110 -0.34 17.40 1.21
CA TYR A 110 0.05 18.76 0.82
C TYR A 110 0.44 18.78 -0.66
N SER A 111 -0.30 19.51 -1.48
CA SER A 111 0.03 19.68 -2.90
C SER A 111 1.21 20.62 -3.09
N TYR A 112 2.14 20.20 -3.94
CA TYR A 112 3.28 20.99 -4.43
C TYR A 112 3.15 21.32 -5.93
N ALA A 113 1.99 21.07 -6.54
CA ALA A 113 1.74 21.47 -7.92
C ALA A 113 1.95 22.98 -8.09
N GLY A 114 2.76 23.38 -9.09
CA GLY A 114 3.09 24.78 -9.34
C GLY A 114 3.95 25.48 -8.29
N ARG A 115 4.58 24.71 -7.37
CA ARG A 115 5.48 25.24 -6.33
C ARG A 115 6.91 24.72 -6.54
N SER A 116 7.88 25.32 -5.82
CA SER A 116 9.23 24.77 -5.74
C SER A 116 9.20 23.34 -5.19
N GLN A 117 10.11 22.49 -5.68
CA GLN A 117 10.25 21.13 -5.18
C GLN A 117 10.50 21.10 -3.68
N ARG A 118 9.84 20.16 -2.98
CA ARG A 118 10.14 19.89 -1.58
C ARG A 118 11.46 19.14 -1.47
N LYS A 119 12.18 19.33 -0.39
CA LYS A 119 13.36 18.54 -0.07
C LYS A 119 12.94 17.26 0.65
N ILE A 120 13.03 16.14 -0.03
CA ILE A 120 12.83 14.81 0.56
C ILE A 120 14.14 14.43 1.25
N ARG A 121 14.09 14.11 2.53
CA ARG A 121 15.26 13.77 3.35
C ARG A 121 15.30 12.31 3.74
N TYR A 122 14.14 11.70 4.01
CA TYR A 122 14.09 10.32 4.46
C TYR A 122 12.85 9.58 3.96
N PHE A 123 12.98 8.26 3.98
CA PHE A 123 11.93 7.32 3.62
C PHE A 123 11.40 6.63 4.87
N VAL A 124 10.08 6.62 5.09
CA VAL A 124 9.44 6.03 6.26
C VAL A 124 8.75 4.73 5.90
N ASN A 125 9.13 3.66 6.59
CA ASN A 125 8.50 2.35 6.49
C ASN A 125 7.40 2.20 7.54
N HIS A 126 6.22 1.72 7.09
CA HIS A 126 5.08 1.39 7.93
C HIS A 126 4.61 -0.03 7.64
N TRP A 127 3.95 -0.66 8.59
CA TRP A 127 3.03 -1.76 8.31
C TRP A 127 1.58 -1.28 8.45
N ASP A 128 0.70 -1.77 7.59
CA ASP A 128 -0.64 -1.19 7.42
C ASP A 128 -1.73 -1.82 8.31
N VAL A 129 -1.42 -2.91 9.03
CA VAL A 129 -2.37 -3.72 9.81
C VAL A 129 -3.57 -4.22 8.97
N CYS A 130 -3.39 -4.34 7.67
CA CYS A 130 -4.41 -4.78 6.73
C CYS A 130 -4.03 -6.11 6.05
N LEU A 131 -5.01 -6.79 5.46
CA LEU A 131 -4.80 -8.04 4.73
C LEU A 131 -4.44 -7.83 3.25
N SER A 132 -4.55 -6.61 2.74
CA SER A 132 -4.16 -6.23 1.37
C SER A 132 -3.94 -4.73 1.24
N SER A 133 -3.13 -4.32 0.26
CA SER A 133 -2.89 -2.91 -0.08
C SER A 133 -4.18 -2.16 -0.44
N HIS A 134 -5.11 -2.79 -1.14
CA HIS A 134 -6.41 -2.18 -1.44
C HIS A 134 -7.26 -1.94 -0.18
N MET A 135 -7.13 -2.81 0.83
CA MET A 135 -7.80 -2.61 2.12
C MET A 135 -7.16 -1.45 2.88
N CYS A 136 -5.83 -1.38 2.88
CA CYS A 136 -5.08 -0.27 3.45
C CYS A 136 -5.49 1.07 2.83
N ALA A 137 -5.50 1.17 1.51
CA ALA A 137 -5.89 2.38 0.80
C ALA A 137 -7.26 2.92 1.23
N ARG A 138 -8.24 2.05 1.46
CA ARG A 138 -9.56 2.45 1.96
C ARG A 138 -9.54 2.90 3.40
N VAL A 139 -8.74 2.25 4.23
CA VAL A 139 -8.58 2.66 5.64
C VAL A 139 -7.95 4.05 5.68
N LEU A 140 -6.91 4.29 4.86
CA LEU A 140 -6.28 5.60 4.75
C LEU A 140 -7.27 6.67 4.27
N ASP A 141 -8.05 6.37 3.22
CA ASP A 141 -9.07 7.29 2.71
C ASP A 141 -10.13 7.64 3.76
N LYS A 142 -10.66 6.65 4.48
CA LYS A 142 -11.62 6.87 5.58
C LYS A 142 -11.04 7.72 6.70
N ARG A 143 -9.74 7.60 6.98
CA ARG A 143 -9.03 8.37 8.00
C ARG A 143 -8.64 9.77 7.53
N GLY A 144 -8.82 10.10 6.25
CA GLY A 144 -8.39 11.37 5.68
C GLY A 144 -6.89 11.55 5.64
N ILE A 145 -6.12 10.46 5.46
CA ILE A 145 -4.66 10.43 5.37
C ILE A 145 -4.22 9.68 4.11
N SER A 146 -2.94 9.72 3.78
CA SER A 146 -2.38 9.08 2.58
C SER A 146 -0.97 8.59 2.83
N VAL A 147 -0.46 7.79 1.91
CA VAL A 147 0.94 7.36 1.81
C VAL A 147 1.35 7.41 0.34
N HIS A 148 2.63 7.41 0.00
CA HIS A 148 3.06 7.43 -1.40
C HIS A 148 3.02 6.06 -2.05
N PHE A 149 3.39 5.02 -1.30
CA PHE A 149 3.49 3.65 -1.79
C PHE A 149 2.80 2.66 -0.87
N LEU A 150 2.31 1.57 -1.47
CA LEU A 150 1.84 0.39 -0.77
C LEU A 150 2.59 -0.82 -1.36
N ILE A 151 2.96 -1.81 -0.53
CA ILE A 151 3.52 -3.09 -0.99
C ILE A 151 2.60 -4.20 -0.54
N ASP A 152 1.97 -4.90 -1.51
CA ASP A 152 1.05 -6.00 -1.22
C ASP A 152 1.81 -7.30 -0.87
N ASN A 153 1.09 -8.31 -0.42
CA ASN A 153 1.62 -9.61 0.02
C ASN A 153 2.48 -10.32 -1.04
N ASP A 154 2.19 -10.12 -2.31
CA ASP A 154 2.90 -10.72 -3.44
C ASP A 154 4.05 -9.83 -3.99
N GLY A 155 4.38 -8.76 -3.27
CA GLY A 155 5.39 -7.79 -3.67
C GLY A 155 4.92 -6.76 -4.70
N THR A 156 3.63 -6.70 -5.05
CA THR A 156 3.12 -5.63 -5.92
C THR A 156 3.26 -4.28 -5.25
N ILE A 157 3.94 -3.35 -5.89
CA ILE A 157 4.09 -1.96 -5.45
C ILE A 157 2.98 -1.13 -6.09
N TYR A 158 2.16 -0.49 -5.28
CA TYR A 158 1.21 0.53 -5.73
C TYR A 158 1.78 1.90 -5.39
N GLN A 159 1.97 2.75 -6.39
CA GLN A 159 2.22 4.16 -6.14
C GLN A 159 0.89 4.90 -6.17
N THR A 160 0.54 5.58 -5.08
CA THR A 160 -0.75 6.24 -4.89
C THR A 160 -0.72 7.73 -5.19
N LEU A 161 0.48 8.31 -5.23
CA LEU A 161 0.72 9.75 -5.30
C LEU A 161 2.11 10.03 -5.85
N ASP A 162 2.25 11.05 -6.70
CA ASP A 162 3.57 11.55 -7.09
C ASP A 162 4.36 12.02 -5.87
N MET A 163 5.64 11.64 -5.80
CA MET A 163 6.52 11.98 -4.68
C MET A 163 6.78 13.49 -4.52
N GLN A 164 6.49 14.30 -5.54
CA GLN A 164 6.53 15.77 -5.37
C GLN A 164 5.58 16.26 -4.27
N HIS A 165 4.46 15.59 -4.06
CA HIS A 165 3.49 15.93 -3.02
C HIS A 165 3.92 15.36 -1.66
N ALA A 166 3.39 15.87 -0.56
CA ALA A 166 3.70 15.36 0.76
C ALA A 166 2.49 14.63 1.35
N ALA A 167 2.49 13.31 1.30
CA ALA A 167 1.47 12.46 1.89
C ALA A 167 1.39 12.67 3.42
N TRP A 168 0.22 12.44 4.00
CA TRP A 168 0.00 12.55 5.44
C TRP A 168 0.10 11.18 6.11
N HIS A 169 1.32 10.74 6.45
CA HIS A 169 1.58 9.42 7.00
C HIS A 169 2.46 9.43 8.28
N ALA A 170 3.28 10.49 8.48
CA ALA A 170 4.32 10.49 9.50
C ALA A 170 3.94 11.31 10.76
N GLY A 171 2.66 11.59 10.98
CA GLY A 171 2.11 12.15 12.21
C GLY A 171 2.33 13.65 12.44
N SER A 172 3.21 14.32 11.70
CA SER A 172 3.41 15.77 11.76
C SER A 172 3.60 16.39 10.39
N SER A 173 3.23 17.65 10.25
CA SER A 173 3.43 18.42 9.02
C SER A 173 4.90 18.48 8.60
N ARG A 174 5.82 18.64 9.57
CA ARG A 174 7.27 18.67 9.34
C ARG A 174 7.76 17.34 8.78
N ALA A 175 7.44 16.23 9.46
CA ALA A 175 7.82 14.89 9.02
C ALA A 175 7.22 14.54 7.64
N ASN A 176 5.93 14.81 7.42
CA ASN A 176 5.27 14.58 6.13
C ASN A 176 5.95 15.32 4.98
N ARG A 177 6.34 16.60 5.20
CA ARG A 177 7.01 17.42 4.16
C ARG A 177 8.43 16.96 3.85
N ALA A 178 9.11 16.33 4.81
CA ALA A 178 10.50 15.89 4.67
C ALA A 178 10.61 14.42 4.19
N SER A 179 9.51 13.69 4.06
CA SER A 179 9.56 12.24 3.82
C SER A 179 8.72 11.77 2.64
N VAL A 180 9.08 10.60 2.16
CA VAL A 180 8.25 9.69 1.37
C VAL A 180 7.96 8.47 2.24
N GLY A 181 6.79 7.84 2.12
CA GLY A 181 6.44 6.68 2.94
C GLY A 181 5.86 5.53 2.15
N VAL A 182 6.00 4.33 2.70
CA VAL A 182 5.38 3.09 2.24
C VAL A 182 4.61 2.42 3.36
N GLU A 183 3.42 1.89 3.05
CA GLU A 183 2.70 0.95 3.90
C GLU A 183 2.92 -0.46 3.34
N ILE A 184 3.56 -1.32 4.12
CA ILE A 184 3.80 -2.72 3.76
C ILE A 184 2.65 -3.55 4.34
N THR A 185 1.89 -4.20 3.47
CA THR A 185 0.73 -5.00 3.87
C THR A 185 1.13 -6.09 4.86
N ASN A 186 0.65 -5.96 6.08
CA ASN A 186 0.85 -6.92 7.16
C ASN A 186 -0.20 -6.76 8.27
N ALA A 187 -1.22 -7.60 8.26
CA ALA A 187 -2.10 -7.78 9.41
C ALA A 187 -1.36 -8.60 10.48
N HIS A 188 -0.43 -7.99 11.19
CA HIS A 188 0.64 -8.59 11.97
C HIS A 188 0.22 -9.54 13.11
N TYR A 189 -1.06 -9.61 13.48
CA TYR A 189 -1.52 -10.50 14.55
C TYR A 189 -1.45 -11.98 14.15
N LEU A 190 -0.94 -12.85 15.02
CA LEU A 190 -0.77 -14.30 14.78
C LEU A 190 -2.05 -14.98 14.31
N LYS A 191 -3.21 -14.54 14.80
CA LYS A 191 -4.53 -15.07 14.42
C LYS A 191 -4.84 -15.00 12.92
N TYR A 192 -4.12 -14.18 12.15
CA TYR A 192 -4.31 -14.08 10.70
C TYR A 192 -3.44 -15.04 9.90
N GLN A 193 -2.63 -15.88 10.55
CA GLN A 193 -1.75 -16.82 9.85
C GLN A 193 -2.54 -17.75 8.91
N ASP A 194 -3.62 -18.34 9.42
CA ASP A 194 -4.45 -19.24 8.62
C ASP A 194 -5.14 -18.50 7.45
N THR A 195 -5.56 -17.26 7.67
CA THR A 195 -6.12 -16.41 6.60
C THR A 195 -5.14 -16.20 5.46
N TYR A 196 -3.84 -16.02 5.74
CA TYR A 196 -2.82 -15.90 4.70
C TYR A 196 -2.61 -17.21 3.95
N VAL A 197 -2.60 -18.34 4.65
CA VAL A 197 -2.50 -19.68 4.05
C VAL A 197 -3.71 -19.97 3.15
N GLU A 198 -4.92 -19.74 3.65
CA GLU A 198 -6.17 -19.94 2.90
C GLU A 198 -6.27 -19.06 1.64
N LYS A 199 -5.64 -17.88 1.68
CA LYS A 199 -5.55 -16.97 0.52
C LYS A 199 -4.44 -17.34 -0.47
N GLY A 200 -3.69 -18.40 -0.21
CA GLY A 200 -2.62 -18.89 -1.10
C GLY A 200 -1.29 -18.15 -0.98
N PHE A 201 -1.11 -17.28 0.01
CA PHE A 201 0.17 -16.58 0.23
C PHE A 201 1.17 -17.44 1.02
N GLY A 202 0.71 -18.53 1.66
CA GLY A 202 1.53 -19.34 2.56
C GLY A 202 1.70 -18.71 3.95
N LYS A 203 2.50 -19.37 4.79
CA LYS A 203 2.79 -18.90 6.15
C LYS A 203 3.73 -17.69 6.11
N ARG A 204 3.42 -16.68 6.93
CA ARG A 204 4.35 -15.59 7.23
C ARG A 204 5.37 -16.05 8.27
N PRO A 205 6.63 -15.55 8.24
CA PRO A 205 7.54 -15.72 9.34
C PRO A 205 6.95 -15.11 10.62
N VAL A 206 7.29 -15.68 11.78
CA VAL A 206 6.91 -15.14 13.08
C VAL A 206 8.12 -14.44 13.68
N VAL A 207 7.91 -13.23 14.18
CA VAL A 207 8.90 -12.45 14.92
C VAL A 207 8.58 -12.57 16.40
N GLU A 208 9.50 -13.17 17.17
CA GLU A 208 9.27 -13.49 18.59
C GLU A 208 10.04 -12.56 19.56
N ASP A 209 11.08 -11.88 19.06
CA ASP A 209 11.97 -11.05 19.88
C ASP A 209 12.20 -9.68 19.24
N ALA A 210 11.16 -8.85 19.23
CA ALA A 210 11.25 -7.48 18.77
C ALA A 210 11.08 -6.50 19.94
N TRP A 211 11.91 -5.47 19.96
CA TRP A 211 11.88 -4.42 20.97
C TRP A 211 11.66 -3.06 20.31
N VAL A 212 10.75 -2.28 20.86
CA VAL A 212 10.53 -0.90 20.44
C VAL A 212 10.32 0.00 21.66
N HIS A 213 11.04 1.12 21.72
CA HIS A 213 11.00 2.08 22.82
C HIS A 213 11.31 1.43 24.20
N GLY A 214 12.21 0.42 24.23
CA GLY A 214 12.57 -0.28 25.44
C GLY A 214 11.54 -1.30 25.93
N SER A 215 10.50 -1.58 25.15
CA SER A 215 9.47 -2.58 25.47
C SER A 215 9.54 -3.74 24.48
N LYS A 216 9.47 -4.97 25.00
CA LYS A 216 9.31 -6.16 24.19
C LYS A 216 7.89 -6.23 23.63
N LEU A 217 7.77 -6.51 22.34
CA LEU A 217 6.47 -6.74 21.69
C LEU A 217 6.05 -8.19 21.82
N ASP A 218 4.73 -8.43 21.87
CA ASP A 218 4.20 -9.79 21.71
C ASP A 218 4.59 -10.35 20.35
N PRO A 219 4.72 -11.68 20.18
CA PRO A 219 5.02 -12.29 18.90
C PRO A 219 4.02 -11.86 17.82
N PHE A 220 4.52 -11.58 16.62
CA PHE A 220 3.72 -11.09 15.50
C PHE A 220 4.19 -11.66 14.15
N LEU A 221 3.36 -11.54 13.12
CA LEU A 221 3.68 -11.95 11.76
C LEU A 221 4.64 -10.95 11.11
N GLY A 222 5.75 -11.43 10.59
CA GLY A 222 6.75 -10.66 9.84
C GLY A 222 6.36 -10.48 8.37
N PHE A 223 7.32 -10.01 7.57
CA PHE A 223 7.14 -9.75 6.15
C PHE A 223 7.47 -10.98 5.29
N TYR A 224 6.80 -11.13 4.15
CA TYR A 224 7.22 -12.11 3.15
C TYR A 224 8.54 -11.69 2.50
N PRO A 225 9.43 -12.64 2.14
CA PRO A 225 10.65 -12.32 1.40
C PRO A 225 10.38 -11.47 0.15
N LYS A 226 9.30 -11.77 -0.59
CA LYS A 226 8.91 -11.02 -1.78
C LYS A 226 8.57 -9.55 -1.52
N GLN A 227 8.02 -9.24 -0.34
CA GLN A 227 7.79 -7.85 0.08
C GLN A 227 9.10 -7.13 0.38
N LEU A 228 10.08 -7.82 0.98
CA LEU A 228 11.39 -7.25 1.27
C LEU A 228 12.20 -7.00 0.00
N GLU A 229 12.12 -7.91 -0.98
CA GLU A 229 12.72 -7.70 -2.33
C GLU A 229 12.11 -6.48 -3.03
N ALA A 230 10.77 -6.37 -3.04
CA ALA A 230 10.07 -5.21 -3.59
C ALA A 230 10.48 -3.90 -2.87
N LEU A 231 10.64 -3.95 -1.54
CA LEU A 231 11.07 -2.82 -0.74
C LEU A 231 12.51 -2.39 -1.09
N LYS A 232 13.44 -3.33 -1.25
CA LYS A 232 14.82 -3.04 -1.67
C LYS A 232 14.84 -2.37 -3.05
N ALA A 233 14.10 -2.90 -4.03
CA ALA A 233 13.98 -2.29 -5.35
C ALA A 233 13.40 -0.88 -5.28
N LEU A 234 12.38 -0.66 -4.44
CA LEU A 234 11.82 0.67 -4.20
C LEU A 234 12.86 1.61 -3.59
N TRP A 235 13.63 1.16 -2.59
CA TRP A 235 14.66 1.97 -1.95
C TRP A 235 15.77 2.38 -2.94
N LYS A 236 16.20 1.49 -3.86
CA LYS A 236 17.15 1.81 -4.94
C LYS A 236 16.62 2.93 -5.83
N ALA A 237 15.37 2.82 -6.30
CA ALA A 237 14.74 3.83 -7.14
C ALA A 237 14.57 5.17 -6.38
N ILE A 238 14.20 5.14 -5.11
CA ILE A 238 14.10 6.34 -4.25
C ILE A 238 15.46 7.00 -4.08
N HIS A 239 16.50 6.25 -3.72
CA HIS A 239 17.86 6.76 -3.62
C HIS A 239 18.30 7.44 -4.93
N GLY A 240 18.13 6.75 -6.05
CA GLY A 240 18.55 7.24 -7.36
C GLY A 240 17.90 8.56 -7.78
N THR A 241 16.63 8.78 -7.41
CA THR A 241 15.91 10.00 -7.81
C THR A 241 15.91 11.12 -6.78
N THR A 242 16.14 10.81 -5.50
CA THR A 242 16.07 11.82 -4.41
C THR A 242 17.41 12.13 -3.76
N GLY A 243 18.40 11.26 -3.93
CA GLY A 243 19.69 11.35 -3.24
C GLY A 243 19.63 11.00 -1.74
N ILE A 244 18.54 10.41 -1.23
CA ILE A 244 18.48 9.93 0.15
C ILE A 244 19.59 8.89 0.35
N PRO A 245 20.54 9.06 1.30
CA PRO A 245 21.63 8.13 1.49
C PRO A 245 21.12 6.79 2.05
N TYR A 246 21.84 5.71 1.74
CA TYR A 246 21.59 4.39 2.33
C TYR A 246 22.05 4.33 3.80
N GLU A 247 21.38 5.08 4.64
CA GLU A 247 21.63 5.20 6.06
C GLU A 247 20.37 4.91 6.88
N ALA A 248 20.55 4.36 8.07
CA ALA A 248 19.49 4.14 9.05
C ALA A 248 19.91 4.75 10.40
N PRO A 249 18.98 5.11 11.28
CA PRO A 249 19.31 5.44 12.66
C PRO A 249 19.93 4.22 13.36
N LEU A 250 21.11 4.38 13.92
CA LEU A 250 21.84 3.31 14.60
C LEU A 250 21.95 3.58 16.10
N ASN A 251 21.91 2.51 16.89
CA ASN A 251 22.24 2.51 18.30
C ASN A 251 23.77 2.54 18.51
N GLN A 252 24.23 2.55 19.77
CA GLN A 252 25.65 2.58 20.11
C GLN A 252 26.41 1.29 19.69
N LEU A 253 25.69 0.19 19.44
CA LEU A 253 26.25 -1.06 18.94
C LEU A 253 26.34 -1.11 17.41
N GLY A 254 25.88 -0.04 16.73
CA GLY A 254 25.86 0.00 15.28
C GLY A 254 24.74 -0.81 14.65
N GLU A 255 23.70 -1.19 15.40
CA GLU A 255 22.49 -1.86 14.92
C GLU A 255 21.40 -0.83 14.65
N THR A 256 20.35 -1.18 13.89
CA THR A 256 19.20 -0.31 13.72
C THR A 256 18.61 0.07 15.09
N SER A 257 18.52 1.37 15.36
CA SER A 257 17.90 1.87 16.60
C SER A 257 16.46 1.34 16.71
N SER A 258 16.08 0.89 17.89
CA SER A 258 14.69 0.45 18.16
C SER A 258 13.86 1.51 18.87
N GLY A 259 14.31 2.76 18.87
CA GLY A 259 13.70 3.85 19.62
C GLY A 259 13.30 5.06 18.79
N TYR A 260 12.72 6.02 19.48
CA TYR A 260 12.43 7.34 18.93
C TYR A 260 13.73 8.12 18.71
N GLU A 261 13.86 8.72 17.53
CA GLU A 261 14.99 9.51 17.11
C GLU A 261 14.57 10.96 16.87
N GLN A 262 15.04 11.86 17.73
CA GLN A 262 14.63 13.26 17.70
C GLN A 262 15.01 13.94 16.38
N ASN A 263 16.20 13.67 15.83
CA ASN A 263 16.67 14.19 14.55
C ASN A 263 15.80 13.72 13.38
N VAL A 264 15.28 12.48 13.42
CA VAL A 264 14.32 11.97 12.43
C VAL A 264 12.99 12.71 12.56
N ALA A 265 12.44 12.80 13.76
CA ALA A 265 11.15 13.47 14.01
C ALA A 265 11.15 14.95 13.63
N TYR A 266 12.29 15.62 13.79
CA TYR A 266 12.47 17.02 13.38
C TYR A 266 12.89 17.20 11.91
N GLY A 267 13.10 16.11 11.16
CA GLY A 267 13.45 16.17 9.74
C GLY A 267 14.90 16.57 9.48
N ASP A 268 15.79 16.39 10.44
CA ASP A 268 17.22 16.68 10.33
C ASP A 268 18.04 15.47 9.88
N PHE A 269 17.48 14.26 10.03
CA PHE A 269 18.06 13.01 9.54
C PHE A 269 17.84 12.85 8.02
N SER A 270 18.74 12.15 7.36
CA SER A 270 18.57 11.71 5.96
C SER A 270 18.86 10.23 5.87
N GLY A 271 17.93 9.45 5.29
CA GLY A 271 18.07 7.98 5.16
C GLY A 271 16.74 7.24 5.20
N PHE A 272 16.77 5.97 5.61
CA PHE A 272 15.62 5.08 5.69
C PHE A 272 15.26 4.79 7.15
N VAL A 273 14.00 4.93 7.51
CA VAL A 273 13.55 4.88 8.91
C VAL A 273 12.27 4.07 9.06
N SER A 274 11.98 3.60 10.26
CA SER A 274 10.66 3.08 10.66
C SER A 274 9.83 4.18 11.31
N HIS A 275 8.52 4.03 11.34
CA HIS A 275 7.62 5.01 11.95
C HIS A 275 7.89 5.22 13.44
N TYR A 276 8.35 4.19 14.16
CA TYR A 276 8.72 4.32 15.57
C TYR A 276 9.93 5.26 15.79
N HIS A 277 10.80 5.45 14.79
CA HIS A 277 11.86 6.48 14.88
C HIS A 277 11.26 7.91 14.86
N VAL A 278 10.12 8.09 14.19
CA VAL A 278 9.44 9.39 14.06
C VAL A 278 8.54 9.69 15.26
N SER A 279 7.98 8.65 15.91
CA SER A 279 6.98 8.83 16.96
C SER A 279 7.06 7.78 18.06
N LYS A 280 7.13 8.26 19.33
CA LYS A 280 7.11 7.41 20.55
C LYS A 280 5.82 6.60 20.72
N LYS A 281 4.78 6.89 19.94
CA LYS A 281 3.47 6.20 20.03
C LYS A 281 3.32 5.09 18.99
N LYS A 282 4.39 4.78 18.26
CA LYS A 282 4.36 3.86 17.13
C LYS A 282 5.33 2.70 17.33
N SER A 283 4.93 1.52 16.89
CA SER A 283 5.74 0.32 16.86
C SER A 283 6.02 -0.19 15.44
N ASP A 284 5.34 0.36 14.44
CA ASP A 284 5.59 0.03 13.03
C ASP A 284 6.86 0.75 12.55
N CYS A 285 7.78 0.16 11.86
CA CYS A 285 7.84 -1.19 11.31
C CYS A 285 8.74 -2.13 12.16
N ALA A 286 8.33 -2.55 13.35
CA ALA A 286 9.12 -3.51 14.12
C ALA A 286 9.42 -4.77 13.32
N GLY A 287 10.56 -5.41 13.57
CA GLY A 287 11.00 -6.61 12.84
C GLY A 287 11.55 -6.34 11.43
N LEU A 288 11.59 -5.09 10.97
CA LEU A 288 12.28 -4.69 9.76
C LEU A 288 13.73 -4.30 10.09
N ASP A 289 14.67 -5.14 9.76
CA ASP A 289 16.10 -4.81 9.91
C ASP A 289 16.57 -3.95 8.74
N ILE A 290 16.41 -2.62 8.92
CA ILE A 290 16.72 -1.64 7.89
C ILE A 290 18.20 -1.68 7.53
N LYS A 291 19.10 -1.76 8.53
CA LYS A 291 20.55 -1.78 8.29
C LYS A 291 20.93 -2.95 7.40
N LYS A 292 20.50 -4.17 7.77
CA LYS A 292 20.78 -5.38 6.99
C LYS A 292 20.29 -5.24 5.54
N LEU A 293 19.05 -4.79 5.34
CA LEU A 293 18.50 -4.59 3.98
C LEU A 293 19.26 -3.53 3.19
N LEU A 294 19.72 -2.44 3.84
CA LEU A 294 20.55 -1.43 3.19
C LEU A 294 21.93 -1.96 2.80
N GLU A 295 22.52 -2.83 3.62
CA GLU A 295 23.77 -3.51 3.28
C GLU A 295 23.60 -4.44 2.06
N GLU A 296 22.50 -5.18 1.99
CA GLU A 296 22.15 -5.99 0.82
C GLU A 296 22.02 -5.10 -0.44
N VAL A 297 21.28 -3.99 -0.35
CA VAL A 297 21.10 -3.03 -1.46
C VAL A 297 22.43 -2.43 -1.96
N LYS A 298 23.38 -2.16 -1.05
CA LYS A 298 24.69 -1.62 -1.43
C LYS A 298 25.59 -2.63 -2.14
N ASN A 299 25.36 -3.92 -1.92
CA ASN A 299 26.19 -5.00 -2.45
C ASN A 299 25.65 -5.59 -3.77
N GLU A 300 24.42 -5.24 -4.14
CA GLU A 300 23.79 -5.58 -5.43
C GLU A 300 24.13 -4.54 -6.51
#